data_0187aa071dfd29f15ff77d56aa919c59
#
_entry.id   0187aa071dfd29f15ff77d56aa919c59
#
_cell.length_a   1.000
_cell.length_b   1.000
_cell.length_c   1.000
_cell.angle_alpha   90.00
_cell.angle_beta   90.00
_cell.angle_gamma   90.00
#
_symmetry.space_group_name_H-M   'P 1'
#
loop_
_entity.id
_entity.type
_entity.pdbx_description
1 polymer ?
#
loop_
_entity_poly.entity_id
_entity_poly.type
_entity_poly.pdbx_seq_one_letter_code
_entity_poly.pdbx_strand_id
1 'polypeptide(L)'
;MRAIVFFIIMSVATVIAGPSRAQDAVAGEKVFAKCKVCHVADKDQNKVGPSLNGVIGRTAGTHPGFSYSKAMTEAGKSGVKWDEATLTTYLRDPKAMVKGTKMAFPGLKKDEDVANVIAYLKQFSK
;
A
#
# COMPACT_ATOMS: atom_id res chain seq x y z
N MET A 1 -59.22 -30.27 -22.02
CA MET A 1 -58.31 -29.13 -21.70
C MET A 1 -57.17 -29.63 -20.82
N ARG A 2 -55.96 -29.75 -21.36
CA ARG A 2 -54.78 -30.22 -20.63
C ARG A 2 -53.95 -29.00 -20.29
N ALA A 3 -53.85 -28.68 -19.00
CA ALA A 3 -52.99 -27.60 -18.50
C ALA A 3 -51.53 -28.09 -18.42
N ILE A 4 -50.67 -27.48 -19.20
CA ILE A 4 -49.23 -27.72 -19.15
C ILE A 4 -48.63 -26.77 -18.11
N VAL A 5 -48.16 -27.33 -17.00
CA VAL A 5 -47.47 -26.58 -15.96
C VAL A 5 -46.00 -26.53 -16.34
N PHE A 6 -45.51 -25.35 -16.74
CA PHE A 6 -44.05 -25.11 -16.94
C PHE A 6 -43.39 -24.91 -15.60
N PHE A 7 -42.57 -25.86 -15.20
CA PHE A 7 -41.60 -25.67 -14.09
C PHE A 7 -40.40 -24.87 -14.59
N ILE A 8 -40.30 -23.62 -14.17
CA ILE A 8 -39.11 -22.82 -14.38
C ILE A 8 -38.08 -23.23 -13.33
N ILE A 9 -37.06 -23.95 -13.73
CA ILE A 9 -35.92 -24.29 -12.89
C ILE A 9 -35.00 -23.06 -12.82
N MET A 10 -35.06 -22.34 -11.70
CA MET A 10 -34.21 -21.19 -11.44
C MET A 10 -32.86 -21.71 -10.96
N SER A 11 -31.87 -21.77 -11.87
CA SER A 11 -30.51 -22.14 -11.53
C SER A 11 -29.87 -21.03 -10.70
N VAL A 12 -29.69 -21.29 -9.41
CA VAL A 12 -28.92 -20.43 -8.51
C VAL A 12 -27.43 -20.67 -8.79
N ALA A 13 -26.79 -19.75 -9.49
CA ALA A 13 -25.35 -19.74 -9.65
C ALA A 13 -24.70 -19.38 -8.32
N THR A 14 -24.11 -20.37 -7.65
CA THR A 14 -23.33 -20.16 -6.43
C THR A 14 -21.99 -19.54 -6.84
N VAL A 15 -21.84 -18.23 -6.63
CA VAL A 15 -20.55 -17.56 -6.78
C VAL A 15 -19.68 -18.00 -5.60
N ILE A 16 -18.74 -18.91 -5.86
CA ILE A 16 -17.71 -19.28 -4.90
C ILE A 16 -16.70 -18.12 -4.89
N ALA A 17 -16.85 -17.21 -3.92
CA ALA A 17 -15.79 -16.24 -3.61
C ALA A 17 -14.59 -17.05 -3.10
N GLY A 18 -13.52 -17.09 -3.90
CA GLY A 18 -12.25 -17.65 -3.46
C GLY A 18 -11.74 -16.92 -2.21
N PRO A 19 -10.86 -17.54 -1.41
CA PRO A 19 -10.32 -16.90 -0.23
C PRO A 19 -9.65 -15.59 -0.65
N SER A 20 -10.25 -14.47 -0.30
CA SER A 20 -9.59 -13.18 -0.31
C SER A 20 -8.37 -13.33 0.60
N ARG A 21 -7.16 -13.27 0.05
CA ARG A 21 -5.95 -13.21 0.88
C ARG A 21 -6.07 -11.93 1.69
N ALA A 22 -6.47 -12.10 2.95
CA ALA A 22 -6.54 -10.99 3.88
C ALA A 22 -5.14 -10.38 4.00
N GLN A 23 -5.04 -9.08 3.80
CA GLN A 23 -3.83 -8.33 4.08
C GLN A 23 -3.50 -8.54 5.56
N ASP A 24 -2.31 -9.08 5.84
CA ASP A 24 -1.91 -9.46 7.19
C ASP A 24 -0.92 -8.43 7.75
N ALA A 25 -1.40 -7.64 8.72
CA ALA A 25 -0.59 -6.63 9.38
C ALA A 25 0.54 -7.23 10.23
N VAL A 26 0.35 -8.43 10.78
CA VAL A 26 1.40 -9.13 11.55
C VAL A 26 2.51 -9.61 10.63
N ALA A 27 2.16 -10.18 9.48
CA ALA A 27 3.12 -10.51 8.44
C ALA A 27 3.78 -9.23 7.87
N GLY A 28 3.01 -8.14 7.76
CA GLY A 28 3.49 -6.82 7.33
C GLY A 28 4.54 -6.22 8.25
N GLU A 29 4.44 -6.42 9.55
CA GLU A 29 5.47 -6.00 10.50
C GLU A 29 6.81 -6.68 10.22
N LYS A 30 6.79 -7.96 9.85
CA LYS A 30 8.02 -8.70 9.47
C LYS A 30 8.63 -8.13 8.18
N VAL A 31 7.81 -7.78 7.20
CA VAL A 31 8.27 -7.11 5.98
C VAL A 31 8.83 -5.73 6.30
N PHE A 32 8.18 -4.98 7.20
CA PHE A 32 8.61 -3.66 7.63
C PHE A 32 9.99 -3.64 8.29
N ALA A 33 10.48 -4.77 8.78
CA ALA A 33 11.85 -4.88 9.29
C ALA A 33 12.90 -4.39 8.28
N LYS A 34 12.64 -4.51 6.97
CA LYS A 34 13.50 -3.97 5.90
C LYS A 34 13.45 -2.44 5.80
N CYS A 35 12.38 -1.82 6.27
CA CYS A 35 12.14 -0.37 6.23
C CYS A 35 12.60 0.32 7.52
N LYS A 36 12.58 -0.43 8.62
CA LYS A 36 12.84 0.03 9.99
C LYS A 36 14.25 0.60 10.19
N VAL A 37 15.19 0.25 9.32
CA VAL A 37 16.54 0.81 9.32
C VAL A 37 16.49 2.32 9.11
N CYS A 38 15.57 2.80 8.27
CA CYS A 38 15.47 4.20 7.86
C CYS A 38 14.18 4.89 8.32
N HIS A 39 13.14 4.15 8.65
CA HIS A 39 11.82 4.70 8.94
C HIS A 39 11.27 4.27 10.30
N VAL A 40 10.40 5.10 10.85
CA VAL A 40 9.56 4.81 12.03
C VAL A 40 8.10 4.93 11.61
N ALA A 41 7.25 3.97 11.99
CA ALA A 41 5.82 3.98 11.66
C ALA A 41 4.92 4.17 12.87
N ASP A 42 5.28 3.63 14.03
CA ASP A 42 4.47 3.62 15.25
C ASP A 42 4.41 4.98 15.99
N LYS A 43 5.27 5.90 15.61
CA LYS A 43 5.30 7.27 16.14
C LYS A 43 5.81 8.25 15.09
N ASP A 44 5.47 9.53 15.29
CA ASP A 44 5.93 10.59 14.41
C ASP A 44 7.39 10.97 14.69
N GLN A 45 8.30 10.25 14.04
CA GLN A 45 9.74 10.46 14.18
C GLN A 45 10.43 10.27 12.83
N ASN A 46 11.14 11.30 12.38
CA ASN A 46 12.04 11.21 11.24
C ASN A 46 13.36 10.54 11.66
N LYS A 47 13.94 9.78 10.73
CA LYS A 47 15.28 9.18 10.83
C LYS A 47 16.06 9.51 9.55
N VAL A 48 16.72 8.51 8.97
CA VAL A 48 17.34 8.60 7.63
C VAL A 48 16.27 8.88 6.58
N GLY A 49 15.09 8.26 6.73
CA GLY A 49 13.89 8.54 5.97
C GLY A 49 12.84 9.30 6.81
N PRO A 50 11.79 9.82 6.16
CA PRO A 50 10.70 10.49 6.86
C PRO A 50 9.89 9.51 7.72
N SER A 51 9.23 10.03 8.76
CA SER A 51 8.24 9.27 9.52
C SER A 51 7.17 8.70 8.61
N LEU A 52 6.83 7.43 8.80
CA LEU A 52 5.71 6.77 8.12
C LEU A 52 4.44 6.75 8.96
N ASN A 53 4.46 7.36 10.15
CA ASN A 53 3.25 7.55 10.93
C ASN A 53 2.28 8.46 10.17
N GLY A 54 1.06 7.97 9.94
CA GLY A 54 0.07 8.71 9.15
C GLY A 54 0.38 8.80 7.64
N VAL A 55 1.21 7.90 7.11
CA VAL A 55 1.62 7.97 5.69
C VAL A 55 0.49 7.69 4.71
N ILE A 56 -0.48 6.84 5.07
CA ILE A 56 -1.60 6.52 4.18
C ILE A 56 -2.44 7.78 3.94
N GLY A 57 -2.60 8.16 2.68
CA GLY A 57 -3.31 9.36 2.26
C GLY A 57 -2.49 10.65 2.28
N ARG A 58 -1.24 10.61 2.72
CA ARG A 58 -0.34 11.77 2.72
C ARG A 58 0.12 12.11 1.30
N THR A 59 0.21 13.40 1.00
CA THR A 59 0.87 13.86 -0.23
C THR A 59 2.37 13.57 -0.18
N ALA A 60 2.94 13.06 -1.25
CA ALA A 60 4.36 12.77 -1.34
C ALA A 60 5.21 14.03 -1.08
N GLY A 61 6.33 13.86 -0.40
CA GLY A 61 7.29 14.94 -0.18
C GLY A 61 6.83 16.04 0.77
N THR A 62 5.86 15.79 1.66
CA THR A 62 5.25 16.85 2.49
C THR A 62 5.38 16.69 4.00
N HIS A 63 5.96 15.58 4.49
CA HIS A 63 6.07 15.41 5.94
C HIS A 63 6.98 16.47 6.57
N PRO A 64 6.52 17.15 7.63
CA PRO A 64 7.29 18.25 8.24
C PRO A 64 8.65 17.81 8.78
N GLY A 65 9.64 18.68 8.70
CA GLY A 65 10.96 18.47 9.29
C GLY A 65 11.85 17.47 8.56
N PHE A 66 11.44 16.96 7.40
CA PHE A 66 12.27 16.08 6.58
C PHE A 66 12.70 16.76 5.27
N SER A 67 13.98 16.61 4.92
CA SER A 67 14.54 17.13 3.67
C SER A 67 14.43 16.10 2.56
N TYR A 68 13.42 16.22 1.73
CA TYR A 68 13.16 15.33 0.59
C TYR A 68 14.10 15.60 -0.59
N SER A 69 14.24 14.61 -1.48
CA SER A 69 14.81 14.83 -2.79
C SER A 69 13.93 15.78 -3.61
N LYS A 70 14.53 16.49 -4.57
CA LYS A 70 13.78 17.32 -5.53
C LYS A 70 12.72 16.46 -6.24
N ALA A 71 13.09 15.25 -6.67
CA ALA A 71 12.18 14.33 -7.35
C ALA A 71 10.95 13.98 -6.50
N MET A 72 11.11 13.72 -5.21
CA MET A 72 9.99 13.41 -4.32
C MET A 72 9.10 14.63 -4.08
N THR A 73 9.69 15.81 -3.92
CA THR A 73 8.94 17.07 -3.78
C THR A 73 8.12 17.37 -5.03
N GLU A 74 8.71 17.20 -6.20
CA GLU A 74 8.00 17.40 -7.49
C GLU A 74 6.88 16.36 -7.69
N ALA A 75 7.09 15.10 -7.28
CA ALA A 75 6.05 14.09 -7.31
C ALA A 75 4.83 14.51 -6.47
N GLY A 76 5.05 15.03 -5.27
CA GLY A 76 3.96 15.58 -4.45
C GLY A 76 3.25 16.75 -5.07
N LYS A 77 3.98 17.69 -5.68
CA LYS A 77 3.41 18.83 -6.40
C LYS A 77 2.58 18.42 -7.60
N SER A 78 2.93 17.31 -8.26
CA SER A 78 2.16 16.75 -9.37
C SER A 78 0.96 15.89 -8.92
N GLY A 79 0.69 15.80 -7.63
CA GLY A 79 -0.51 15.17 -7.10
C GLY A 79 -0.34 13.74 -6.59
N VAL A 80 0.89 13.23 -6.44
CA VAL A 80 1.13 11.90 -5.89
C VAL A 80 0.74 11.88 -4.40
N LYS A 81 -0.20 10.98 -4.07
CA LYS A 81 -0.61 10.67 -2.70
C LYS A 81 -0.33 9.21 -2.39
N TRP A 82 0.06 8.94 -1.17
CA TRP A 82 0.35 7.60 -0.69
C TRP A 82 -0.94 6.85 -0.33
N ASP A 83 -1.83 6.67 -1.29
CA ASP A 83 -2.93 5.71 -1.18
C ASP A 83 -2.42 4.28 -1.42
N GLU A 84 -3.29 3.31 -1.23
CA GLU A 84 -2.92 1.89 -1.35
C GLU A 84 -2.41 1.53 -2.75
N ALA A 85 -3.08 2.02 -3.80
CA ALA A 85 -2.69 1.77 -5.19
C ALA A 85 -1.32 2.37 -5.52
N THR A 86 -1.10 3.62 -5.12
CA THR A 86 0.17 4.33 -5.33
C THR A 86 1.31 3.68 -4.56
N LEU A 87 1.09 3.31 -3.30
CA LEU A 87 2.09 2.57 -2.50
C LEU A 87 2.40 1.21 -3.09
N THR A 88 1.42 0.50 -3.63
CA THR A 88 1.64 -0.78 -4.30
C THR A 88 2.62 -0.63 -5.46
N THR A 89 2.45 0.38 -6.29
CA THR A 89 3.37 0.68 -7.40
C THR A 89 4.74 1.11 -6.89
N TYR A 90 4.78 2.04 -5.95
CA TYR A 90 6.03 2.60 -5.42
C TYR A 90 6.89 1.56 -4.70
N LEU A 91 6.31 0.74 -3.85
CA LEU A 91 7.05 -0.24 -3.06
C LEU A 91 7.63 -1.38 -3.89
N ARG A 92 7.10 -1.63 -5.08
CA ARG A 92 7.67 -2.60 -6.02
C ARG A 92 8.97 -2.12 -6.66
N ASP A 93 9.02 -0.84 -7.01
CA ASP A 93 10.20 -0.21 -7.61
C ASP A 93 10.18 1.31 -7.36
N PRO A 94 10.72 1.76 -6.22
CA PRO A 94 10.74 3.17 -5.89
C PRO A 94 11.40 4.06 -6.93
N LYS A 95 12.51 3.59 -7.52
CA LYS A 95 13.27 4.37 -8.50
C LYS A 95 12.57 4.48 -9.83
N ALA A 96 11.80 3.48 -10.23
CA ALA A 96 11.01 3.54 -11.46
C ALA A 96 9.88 4.58 -11.35
N MET A 97 9.22 4.65 -10.20
CA MET A 97 8.12 5.60 -9.98
C MET A 97 8.61 7.01 -9.70
N VAL A 98 9.65 7.17 -8.88
CA VAL A 98 10.24 8.47 -8.52
C VAL A 98 11.71 8.48 -8.92
N LYS A 99 11.98 8.83 -10.16
CA LYS A 99 13.35 8.94 -10.69
C LYS A 99 14.10 10.03 -9.95
N GLY A 100 15.22 9.69 -9.33
CA GLY A 100 16.00 10.61 -8.51
C GLY A 100 15.63 10.60 -7.03
N THR A 101 14.83 9.63 -6.56
CA THR A 101 14.60 9.41 -5.14
C THR A 101 15.91 9.14 -4.41
N LYS A 102 16.02 9.66 -3.19
CA LYS A 102 17.15 9.38 -2.29
C LYS A 102 17.02 8.01 -1.58
N MET A 103 15.85 7.39 -1.64
CA MET A 103 15.61 6.10 -1.01
C MET A 103 16.34 5.00 -1.77
N ALA A 104 17.28 4.35 -1.08
CA ALA A 104 18.16 3.32 -1.67
C ALA A 104 17.55 1.91 -1.68
N PHE A 105 16.27 1.79 -1.39
CA PHE A 105 15.56 0.52 -1.31
C PHE A 105 15.22 -0.02 -2.72
N PRO A 106 15.56 -1.28 -3.06
CA PRO A 106 15.37 -1.81 -4.41
C PRO A 106 13.91 -2.19 -4.72
N GLY A 107 13.07 -2.26 -3.72
CA GLY A 107 11.66 -2.66 -3.85
C GLY A 107 11.34 -4.07 -3.34
N LEU A 108 10.06 -4.30 -3.12
CA LEU A 108 9.50 -5.59 -2.74
C LEU A 108 9.05 -6.35 -3.98
N LYS A 109 9.53 -7.60 -4.15
CA LYS A 109 9.25 -8.39 -5.37
C LYS A 109 8.01 -9.26 -5.26
N LYS A 110 7.54 -9.53 -4.04
CA LYS A 110 6.34 -10.33 -3.79
C LYS A 110 5.14 -9.43 -3.55
N ASP A 111 4.05 -9.69 -4.28
CA ASP A 111 2.79 -8.94 -4.13
C ASP A 111 2.22 -9.06 -2.72
N GLU A 112 2.37 -10.24 -2.11
CA GLU A 112 1.95 -10.49 -0.74
C GLU A 112 2.71 -9.61 0.26
N ASP A 113 4.02 -9.46 0.11
CA ASP A 113 4.84 -8.60 0.98
C ASP A 113 4.39 -7.13 0.87
N VAL A 114 4.09 -6.67 -0.35
CA VAL A 114 3.57 -5.31 -0.59
C VAL A 114 2.23 -5.12 0.11
N ALA A 115 1.29 -6.03 -0.09
CA ALA A 115 -0.03 -5.96 0.53
C ALA A 115 0.04 -5.99 2.05
N ASN A 116 0.88 -6.85 2.61
CA ASN A 116 1.03 -7.02 4.06
C ASN A 116 1.69 -5.81 4.71
N VAL A 117 2.73 -5.22 4.12
CA VAL A 117 3.36 -4.02 4.70
C VAL A 117 2.42 -2.81 4.62
N ILE A 118 1.60 -2.70 3.59
CA ILE A 118 0.58 -1.64 3.53
C ILE A 118 -0.46 -1.83 4.64
N ALA A 119 -0.89 -3.07 4.91
CA ALA A 119 -1.79 -3.37 6.03
C ALA A 119 -1.18 -2.98 7.39
N TYR A 120 0.10 -3.23 7.57
CA TYR A 120 0.84 -2.79 8.76
C TYR A 120 0.85 -1.26 8.89
N LEU A 121 1.16 -0.53 7.82
CA LEU A 121 1.19 0.94 7.82
C LEU A 121 -0.18 1.57 8.08
N LYS A 122 -1.26 0.93 7.63
CA LYS A 122 -2.63 1.39 7.88
C LYS A 122 -2.98 1.48 9.37
N GLN A 123 -2.37 0.67 10.23
CA GLN A 123 -2.59 0.70 11.67
C GLN A 123 -2.19 2.04 12.30
N PHE A 124 -1.25 2.75 11.68
CA PHE A 124 -0.70 4.03 12.15
C PHE A 124 -1.20 5.24 11.35
N SER A 125 -2.21 5.03 10.53
CA SER A 125 -2.85 6.06 9.72
C SER A 125 -4.34 6.13 10.06
N LYS A 126 -4.83 7.34 10.36
CA LYS A 126 -6.24 7.59 10.72
C LYS A 126 -7.07 7.85 9.47
#